data_bb7f66eb14b70b2cfb629429da57c218
#
_entry.id   bb7f66eb14b70b2cfb629429da57c218
#
_cell.length_a   1.000
_cell.length_b   1.000
_cell.length_c   1.000
_cell.angle_alpha   90.00
_cell.angle_beta   90.00
_cell.angle_gamma   90.00
#
_symmetry.space_group_name_H-M   'P 1'
#
loop_
_entity.id
_entity.type
_entity.pdbx_description
1 polymer ?
#
loop_
_entity_poly.entity_id
_entity_poly.type
_entity_poly.pdbx_seq_one_letter_code
_entity_poly.pdbx_strand_id
1 'polypeptide(L)'
;MNLRTATLSLTCASLIAIGLPAAASGTPDPFAGYENQQLTWGACPFPDSGAPRPMQCAMVTVPRDWAAPDGGVDLKVSISRVPAGGQSLGAILVNPGGPGGQGSSIAGALAGLEPTVSARYDFVGMDPRGTGHEGVSTADGGDPVLCQVPLGRIPQGLLDARDRSAASIADHQKTPRAIAEACQSVAESPFLTTWQTAHDMELIRQLLGQAKLNYLGYSYGSWLGAKYASLFPGSAGKIVLDSSVNWQGRLQADFEDFPIIDQRQFDDVYVPWLTRTAPDVFGATPAAVKQKWEQVRDYYKSQGIAPDRYNGVWVGMGSKFGWLNATAIFEAGVKALGGNATAPADLQSQLDTRFGKPVATLTAADVKAAVTPDYAAVEDVRFAVACGDQPTKSVAWYKSLSDQQGPKNPLYGWAYGLGEVCGPWSDAPRQTLPNLPASVAKNILVVQGEFDPQTGYDQAHAAVAAAPGVSLVSVDDSPYHGQYALTANPCVDGMVNVFLLQNSRPGSSVCPGVPLIGESQVFPVPGPVKTPPSGARSFAPQAAPSALRDRAQDFISKTNSLR
;
A
#
# COMPACT_ATOMS: atom_id res chain seq x y z
N MET A 1 -67.97 39.00 -72.85
CA MET A 1 -66.71 38.65 -73.52
C MET A 1 -65.96 37.70 -72.59
N ASN A 2 -66.11 36.41 -72.73
CA ASN A 2 -65.68 35.40 -71.82
C ASN A 2 -64.39 34.71 -72.35
N LEU A 3 -63.28 34.79 -71.67
CA LEU A 3 -62.09 33.99 -71.93
C LEU A 3 -62.25 32.71 -71.08
N ARG A 4 -62.16 31.55 -71.76
CA ARG A 4 -62.06 30.22 -71.12
C ARG A 4 -60.60 29.87 -71.00
N THR A 5 -60.17 29.63 -69.78
CA THR A 5 -58.88 29.07 -69.45
C THR A 5 -58.92 27.55 -69.54
N ALA A 6 -58.05 26.97 -70.34
CA ALA A 6 -57.82 25.53 -70.39
C ALA A 6 -56.77 25.08 -69.41
N THR A 7 -57.11 24.17 -68.52
CA THR A 7 -56.20 23.54 -67.55
C THR A 7 -55.53 22.32 -68.18
N LEU A 8 -54.20 22.34 -68.31
CA LEU A 8 -53.38 21.17 -68.65
C LEU A 8 -53.07 20.40 -67.39
N SER A 9 -53.47 19.15 -67.33
CA SER A 9 -53.11 18.24 -66.23
C SER A 9 -51.80 17.55 -66.56
N LEU A 10 -50.74 17.87 -65.81
CA LEU A 10 -49.46 17.13 -65.84
C LEU A 10 -49.54 15.97 -64.86
N THR A 11 -49.50 14.76 -65.30
CA THR A 11 -49.31 13.57 -64.46
C THR A 11 -47.81 13.39 -64.14
N CYS A 12 -47.41 13.66 -62.90
CA CYS A 12 -46.10 13.31 -62.38
C CYS A 12 -46.08 11.82 -62.00
N ALA A 13 -45.28 11.05 -62.70
CA ALA A 13 -44.94 9.68 -62.29
C ALA A 13 -43.87 9.76 -61.18
N SER A 14 -44.26 9.42 -59.96
CA SER A 14 -43.33 9.31 -58.83
C SER A 14 -42.51 8.03 -58.91
N LEU A 15 -41.22 8.14 -59.24
CA LEU A 15 -40.22 7.08 -59.04
C LEU A 15 -39.93 6.93 -57.54
N ILE A 16 -40.44 5.87 -56.92
CA ILE A 16 -40.04 5.44 -55.58
C ILE A 16 -38.67 4.83 -55.68
N ALA A 17 -37.62 5.63 -55.33
CA ALA A 17 -36.29 5.11 -55.07
C ALA A 17 -36.32 4.38 -53.72
N ILE A 18 -36.28 3.05 -53.76
CA ILE A 18 -36.02 2.22 -52.57
C ILE A 18 -34.57 2.45 -52.18
N GLY A 19 -34.34 3.39 -51.23
CA GLY A 19 -33.06 3.58 -50.57
C GLY A 19 -32.79 2.36 -49.72
N LEU A 20 -31.80 1.54 -50.10
CA LEU A 20 -31.17 0.58 -49.21
C LEU A 20 -30.61 1.36 -48.01
N PRO A 21 -30.85 0.93 -46.75
CA PRO A 21 -30.19 1.56 -45.64
C PRO A 21 -28.69 1.40 -45.81
N ALA A 22 -27.95 2.50 -45.91
CA ALA A 22 -26.50 2.47 -45.81
C ALA A 22 -26.17 1.84 -44.43
N ALA A 23 -25.51 0.68 -44.45
CA ALA A 23 -24.94 0.13 -43.25
C ALA A 23 -23.99 1.22 -42.71
N ALA A 24 -24.33 1.79 -41.54
CA ALA A 24 -23.42 2.64 -40.83
C ALA A 24 -22.21 1.77 -40.49
N SER A 25 -21.11 1.95 -41.20
CA SER A 25 -19.81 1.43 -40.80
C SER A 25 -19.36 2.24 -39.58
N GLY A 26 -19.91 1.88 -38.43
CA GLY A 26 -19.36 2.36 -37.14
C GLY A 26 -17.91 1.89 -37.08
N THR A 27 -17.00 2.79 -36.77
CA THR A 27 -15.65 2.40 -36.39
C THR A 27 -15.78 1.34 -35.29
N PRO A 28 -15.07 0.19 -35.40
CA PRO A 28 -15.11 -0.82 -34.35
C PRO A 28 -14.79 -0.17 -33.00
N ASP A 29 -15.54 -0.55 -31.96
CA ASP A 29 -15.23 -0.11 -30.61
C ASP A 29 -13.86 -0.68 -30.19
N PRO A 30 -12.84 0.16 -29.93
CA PRO A 30 -11.50 -0.30 -29.62
C PRO A 30 -11.42 -1.09 -28.30
N PHE A 31 -12.45 -0.99 -27.44
CA PHE A 31 -12.52 -1.72 -26.17
C PHE A 31 -13.25 -3.06 -26.29
N ALA A 32 -13.99 -3.31 -27.36
CA ALA A 32 -14.84 -4.49 -27.50
C ALA A 32 -14.08 -5.80 -27.30
N GLY A 33 -12.81 -5.88 -27.72
CA GLY A 33 -11.96 -7.06 -27.54
C GLY A 33 -11.68 -7.35 -26.06
N TYR A 34 -11.47 -6.33 -25.27
CA TYR A 34 -11.19 -6.44 -23.82
C TYR A 34 -12.47 -6.72 -23.06
N GLU A 35 -13.56 -6.01 -23.34
CA GLU A 35 -14.83 -6.12 -22.62
C GLU A 35 -15.55 -7.46 -22.87
N ASN A 36 -15.34 -8.09 -24.02
CA ASN A 36 -15.97 -9.36 -24.39
C ASN A 36 -15.10 -10.59 -24.11
N GLN A 37 -13.91 -10.44 -23.51
CA GLN A 37 -13.09 -11.60 -23.14
C GLN A 37 -13.80 -12.46 -22.08
N GLN A 38 -13.56 -13.76 -22.11
CA GLN A 38 -14.12 -14.70 -21.16
C GLN A 38 -13.07 -15.07 -20.12
N LEU A 39 -13.41 -14.95 -18.82
CA LEU A 39 -12.52 -15.36 -17.74
C LEU A 39 -12.46 -16.89 -17.65
N THR A 40 -11.29 -17.45 -17.83
CA THR A 40 -11.03 -18.88 -17.63
C THR A 40 -10.48 -19.11 -16.24
N TRP A 41 -11.33 -19.54 -15.32
CA TRP A 41 -10.97 -19.81 -13.95
C TRP A 41 -10.30 -21.17 -13.82
N GLY A 42 -9.11 -21.21 -13.20
CA GLY A 42 -8.33 -22.41 -12.87
C GLY A 42 -7.90 -22.42 -11.40
N ALA A 43 -7.13 -23.45 -11.01
CA ALA A 43 -6.45 -23.45 -9.73
C ALA A 43 -5.39 -22.35 -9.70
N CYS A 44 -5.22 -21.70 -8.54
CA CYS A 44 -4.16 -20.71 -8.38
C CYS A 44 -2.78 -21.39 -8.38
N PRO A 45 -1.73 -20.75 -8.96
CA PRO A 45 -0.38 -21.31 -9.01
C PRO A 45 0.38 -21.20 -7.67
N PHE A 46 -0.23 -20.61 -6.66
CA PHE A 46 0.32 -20.46 -5.31
C PHE A 46 -0.57 -21.19 -4.28
N PRO A 47 -0.04 -21.54 -3.09
CA PRO A 47 -0.82 -22.18 -2.04
C PRO A 47 -1.99 -21.31 -1.56
N ASP A 48 -3.10 -21.94 -1.18
CA ASP A 48 -4.20 -21.25 -0.52
C ASP A 48 -3.70 -20.56 0.76
N SER A 49 -3.71 -19.24 0.75
CA SER A 49 -3.13 -18.37 1.79
C SER A 49 -3.99 -18.30 3.06
N GLY A 50 -4.64 -19.41 3.45
CA GLY A 50 -5.59 -19.46 4.57
C GLY A 50 -7.04 -19.23 4.13
N ALA A 51 -7.31 -19.33 2.83
CA ALA A 51 -8.66 -19.23 2.29
C ALA A 51 -9.59 -20.28 2.89
N PRO A 52 -10.83 -19.92 3.25
CA PRO A 52 -11.80 -20.86 3.84
C PRO A 52 -12.42 -21.80 2.78
N ARG A 53 -12.16 -21.58 1.51
CA ARG A 53 -12.62 -22.34 0.35
C ARG A 53 -11.56 -22.29 -0.75
N PRO A 54 -11.54 -23.26 -1.69
CA PRO A 54 -10.56 -23.27 -2.79
C PRO A 54 -10.55 -21.95 -3.56
N MET A 55 -9.36 -21.42 -3.76
CA MET A 55 -9.13 -20.23 -4.59
C MET A 55 -9.13 -20.59 -6.06
N GLN A 56 -9.61 -19.68 -6.88
CA GLN A 56 -9.57 -19.76 -8.33
C GLN A 56 -8.83 -18.55 -8.89
N CYS A 57 -8.02 -18.76 -9.91
CA CYS A 57 -7.26 -17.69 -10.58
C CYS A 57 -7.62 -17.60 -12.05
N ALA A 58 -7.54 -16.40 -12.61
CA ALA A 58 -7.74 -16.13 -14.03
C ALA A 58 -6.81 -14.99 -14.48
N MET A 59 -6.50 -14.95 -15.77
CA MET A 59 -5.75 -13.87 -16.40
C MET A 59 -6.71 -12.95 -17.16
N VAL A 60 -6.50 -11.65 -17.00
CA VAL A 60 -7.22 -10.60 -17.73
C VAL A 60 -6.26 -9.92 -18.69
N THR A 61 -6.63 -9.84 -19.96
CA THR A 61 -5.89 -9.05 -20.95
C THR A 61 -6.35 -7.60 -20.89
N VAL A 62 -5.40 -6.68 -20.77
CA VAL A 62 -5.66 -5.24 -20.73
C VAL A 62 -4.76 -4.53 -21.73
N PRO A 63 -5.17 -3.41 -22.33
CA PRO A 63 -4.27 -2.64 -23.19
C PRO A 63 -3.15 -2.04 -22.35
N ARG A 64 -1.95 -1.94 -22.92
CA ARG A 64 -0.86 -1.20 -22.27
C ARG A 64 -1.26 0.23 -21.96
N ASP A 65 -1.93 0.90 -22.87
CA ASP A 65 -2.43 2.27 -22.70
C ASP A 65 -3.93 2.36 -22.92
N TRP A 66 -4.71 2.56 -21.87
CA TRP A 66 -6.14 2.77 -21.94
C TRP A 66 -6.55 4.05 -22.68
N ALA A 67 -5.63 5.01 -22.83
CA ALA A 67 -5.89 6.21 -23.64
C ALA A 67 -5.72 5.96 -25.14
N ALA A 68 -5.05 4.87 -25.54
CA ALA A 68 -4.82 4.48 -26.91
C ALA A 68 -4.79 2.93 -27.04
N PRO A 69 -5.94 2.25 -26.87
CA PRO A 69 -6.00 0.79 -26.79
C PRO A 69 -5.57 0.07 -28.09
N ASP A 70 -5.64 0.75 -29.24
CA ASP A 70 -5.22 0.19 -30.54
C ASP A 70 -3.71 0.15 -30.76
N GLY A 71 -2.91 0.51 -29.72
CA GLY A 71 -1.44 0.55 -29.82
C GLY A 71 -0.76 -0.82 -29.95
N GLY A 72 -1.51 -1.92 -30.00
CA GLY A 72 -1.04 -3.26 -30.35
C GLY A 72 -0.18 -3.97 -29.31
N VAL A 73 -0.05 -3.43 -28.10
CA VAL A 73 0.65 -4.08 -26.99
C VAL A 73 -0.33 -4.26 -25.83
N ASP A 74 -0.50 -5.52 -25.42
CA ASP A 74 -1.33 -5.91 -24.30
C ASP A 74 -0.48 -6.27 -23.09
N LEU A 75 -1.04 -6.04 -21.89
CA LEU A 75 -0.52 -6.55 -20.64
C LEU A 75 -1.46 -7.63 -20.10
N LYS A 76 -0.94 -8.42 -19.16
CA LYS A 76 -1.72 -9.42 -18.42
C LYS A 76 -1.83 -8.98 -16.97
N VAL A 77 -3.03 -9.09 -16.41
CA VAL A 77 -3.33 -8.84 -15.01
C VAL A 77 -3.91 -10.13 -14.43
N SER A 78 -3.27 -10.65 -13.39
CA SER A 78 -3.79 -11.80 -12.66
C SER A 78 -4.87 -11.37 -11.69
N ILE A 79 -5.93 -12.16 -11.61
CA ILE A 79 -6.95 -12.05 -10.57
C ILE A 79 -7.16 -13.40 -9.89
N SER A 80 -7.40 -13.35 -8.60
CA SER A 80 -7.83 -14.50 -7.81
C SER A 80 -9.24 -14.29 -7.28
N ARG A 81 -9.91 -15.40 -6.91
CA ARG A 81 -11.23 -15.34 -6.29
C ARG A 81 -11.38 -16.41 -5.21
N VAL A 82 -11.87 -16.02 -4.03
CA VAL A 82 -12.49 -16.91 -3.04
C VAL A 82 -13.98 -16.70 -3.13
N PRO A 83 -14.76 -17.67 -3.67
CA PRO A 83 -16.20 -17.51 -3.81
C PRO A 83 -16.90 -17.33 -2.45
N ALA A 84 -18.03 -16.61 -2.41
CA ALA A 84 -18.85 -16.47 -1.23
C ALA A 84 -19.32 -17.84 -0.69
N GLY A 85 -19.38 -17.99 0.64
CA GLY A 85 -19.82 -19.22 1.29
C GLY A 85 -21.32 -19.48 1.23
N GLY A 86 -22.11 -18.47 0.82
CA GLY A 86 -23.56 -18.51 0.70
C GLY A 86 -24.06 -17.62 -0.42
N GLN A 87 -25.26 -17.06 -0.28
CA GLN A 87 -25.79 -16.12 -1.29
C GLN A 87 -24.92 -14.86 -1.35
N SER A 88 -24.24 -14.67 -2.48
CA SER A 88 -23.34 -13.55 -2.69
C SER A 88 -24.08 -12.21 -2.77
N LEU A 89 -23.50 -11.19 -2.16
CA LEU A 89 -23.89 -9.78 -2.29
C LEU A 89 -23.06 -9.06 -3.37
N GLY A 90 -22.16 -9.78 -4.04
CA GLY A 90 -21.23 -9.26 -5.03
C GLY A 90 -19.78 -9.56 -4.69
N ALA A 91 -18.86 -8.88 -5.35
CA ALA A 91 -17.43 -9.01 -5.12
C ALA A 91 -16.86 -7.84 -4.31
N ILE A 92 -15.83 -8.11 -3.50
CA ILE A 92 -14.95 -7.12 -2.90
C ILE A 92 -13.56 -7.30 -3.52
N LEU A 93 -13.10 -6.32 -4.29
CA LEU A 93 -11.73 -6.29 -4.79
C LEU A 93 -10.80 -5.82 -3.68
N VAL A 94 -9.73 -6.57 -3.42
CA VAL A 94 -8.76 -6.26 -2.36
C VAL A 94 -7.40 -5.85 -2.94
N ASN A 95 -6.74 -4.88 -2.29
CA ASN A 95 -5.40 -4.43 -2.67
C ASN A 95 -4.56 -4.16 -1.42
N PRO A 96 -3.36 -4.77 -1.30
CA PRO A 96 -2.50 -4.60 -0.13
C PRO A 96 -1.76 -3.26 -0.09
N GLY A 97 -1.70 -2.54 -1.21
CA GLY A 97 -0.97 -1.28 -1.33
C GLY A 97 0.37 -1.41 -2.04
N GLY A 98 1.37 -0.80 -1.52
CA GLY A 98 2.70 -0.65 -2.11
C GLY A 98 3.00 0.82 -2.42
N PRO A 99 2.97 1.28 -3.68
CA PRO A 99 2.49 0.65 -4.93
C PRO A 99 3.22 -0.63 -5.31
N GLY A 100 2.54 -1.52 -6.04
CA GLY A 100 3.13 -2.75 -6.59
C GLY A 100 2.88 -4.01 -5.76
N GLY A 101 2.08 -3.94 -4.69
CA GLY A 101 1.69 -5.13 -3.94
C GLY A 101 0.75 -6.04 -4.72
N GLN A 102 1.07 -7.33 -4.78
CA GLN A 102 0.23 -8.37 -5.37
C GLN A 102 -0.98 -8.64 -4.49
N GLY A 103 -2.18 -8.57 -5.06
CA GLY A 103 -3.45 -8.77 -4.35
C GLY A 103 -3.96 -10.20 -4.38
N SER A 104 -3.45 -11.03 -5.28
CA SER A 104 -3.98 -12.37 -5.52
C SER A 104 -3.93 -13.25 -4.28
N SER A 105 -2.81 -13.32 -3.56
CA SER A 105 -2.68 -14.17 -2.37
C SER A 105 -3.39 -13.60 -1.14
N ILE A 106 -3.42 -12.26 -0.98
CA ILE A 106 -4.03 -11.62 0.20
C ILE A 106 -5.54 -11.79 0.26
N ALA A 107 -6.22 -11.97 -0.90
CA ALA A 107 -7.65 -12.23 -0.94
C ALA A 107 -8.03 -13.49 -0.14
N GLY A 108 -7.23 -14.56 -0.23
CA GLY A 108 -7.42 -15.79 0.54
C GLY A 108 -7.30 -15.55 2.04
N ALA A 109 -6.23 -14.86 2.45
CA ALA A 109 -5.99 -14.55 3.85
C ALA A 109 -7.12 -13.71 4.46
N LEU A 110 -7.54 -12.64 3.79
CA LEU A 110 -8.63 -11.78 4.26
C LEU A 110 -9.98 -12.51 4.32
N ALA A 111 -10.29 -13.36 3.33
CA ALA A 111 -11.48 -14.20 3.35
C ALA A 111 -11.49 -15.16 4.55
N GLY A 112 -10.32 -15.68 4.95
CA GLY A 112 -10.16 -16.55 6.12
C GLY A 112 -10.25 -15.80 7.45
N LEU A 113 -9.75 -14.57 7.50
CA LEU A 113 -9.79 -13.72 8.69
C LEU A 113 -11.18 -13.13 8.95
N GLU A 114 -11.97 -12.89 7.88
CA GLU A 114 -13.32 -12.33 7.95
C GLU A 114 -14.40 -13.31 7.44
N PRO A 115 -14.62 -14.42 8.13
CA PRO A 115 -15.53 -15.48 7.67
C PRO A 115 -16.98 -15.00 7.50
N THR A 116 -17.41 -14.02 8.30
CA THR A 116 -18.76 -13.45 8.21
C THR A 116 -18.97 -12.67 6.91
N VAL A 117 -17.96 -11.89 6.49
CA VAL A 117 -17.99 -11.14 5.23
C VAL A 117 -17.80 -12.10 4.05
N SER A 118 -16.85 -13.04 4.14
CA SER A 118 -16.58 -14.01 3.07
C SER A 118 -17.69 -15.05 2.87
N ALA A 119 -18.63 -15.17 3.83
CA ALA A 119 -19.86 -15.92 3.61
C ALA A 119 -20.82 -15.22 2.64
N ARG A 120 -20.68 -13.91 2.44
CA ARG A 120 -21.61 -13.05 1.69
C ARG A 120 -20.98 -12.32 0.49
N TYR A 121 -19.68 -12.27 0.38
CA TYR A 121 -18.97 -11.64 -0.73
C TYR A 121 -17.93 -12.59 -1.31
N ASP A 122 -17.74 -12.51 -2.62
CA ASP A 122 -16.56 -13.04 -3.26
C ASP A 122 -15.38 -12.11 -2.93
N PHE A 123 -14.31 -12.65 -2.34
CA PHE A 123 -13.07 -11.89 -2.17
C PHE A 123 -12.23 -12.05 -3.44
N VAL A 124 -11.96 -10.96 -4.12
CA VAL A 124 -11.21 -10.92 -5.39
C VAL A 124 -9.89 -10.21 -5.15
N GLY A 125 -8.77 -10.85 -5.43
CA GLY A 125 -7.46 -10.23 -5.47
C GLY A 125 -7.09 -9.82 -6.89
N MET A 126 -6.29 -8.78 -7.03
CA MET A 126 -5.74 -8.34 -8.30
C MET A 126 -4.26 -8.06 -8.13
N ASP A 127 -3.43 -8.61 -9.01
CA ASP A 127 -2.04 -8.21 -9.14
C ASP A 127 -1.98 -7.05 -10.12
N PRO A 128 -1.72 -5.82 -9.66
CA PRO A 128 -1.73 -4.64 -10.53
C PRO A 128 -0.77 -4.81 -11.71
N ARG A 129 -1.05 -4.14 -12.82
CA ARG A 129 -0.18 -4.15 -14.01
C ARG A 129 1.28 -3.90 -13.64
N GLY A 130 2.18 -4.70 -14.19
CA GLY A 130 3.63 -4.60 -13.97
C GLY A 130 4.15 -5.21 -12.67
N THR A 131 3.29 -5.73 -11.77
CA THR A 131 3.74 -6.37 -10.52
C THR A 131 4.17 -7.83 -10.69
N GLY A 132 3.94 -8.41 -11.87
CA GLY A 132 4.07 -9.85 -12.07
C GLY A 132 2.93 -10.64 -11.40
N HIS A 133 3.07 -11.95 -11.41
CA HIS A 133 2.05 -12.85 -10.88
C HIS A 133 2.71 -13.93 -10.03
N GLU A 134 2.28 -14.08 -8.80
CA GLU A 134 2.82 -15.09 -7.89
C GLU A 134 2.65 -16.50 -8.50
N GLY A 135 3.76 -17.22 -8.66
CA GLY A 135 3.77 -18.59 -9.15
C GLY A 135 3.49 -18.77 -10.65
N VAL A 136 3.32 -17.70 -11.43
CA VAL A 136 3.12 -17.78 -12.89
C VAL A 136 4.46 -17.73 -13.62
N SER A 137 4.60 -18.58 -14.65
CA SER A 137 5.78 -18.63 -15.51
C SER A 137 5.89 -17.38 -16.39
N THR A 138 7.12 -16.94 -16.63
CA THR A 138 7.49 -15.87 -17.57
C THR A 138 6.95 -16.07 -18.98
N ALA A 139 6.78 -17.33 -19.40
CA ALA A 139 6.28 -17.69 -20.73
C ALA A 139 4.84 -17.21 -21.00
N ASP A 140 4.05 -16.97 -19.93
CA ASP A 140 2.66 -16.56 -20.02
C ASP A 140 2.45 -15.03 -19.94
N GLY A 141 3.55 -14.25 -19.98
CA GLY A 141 3.53 -12.79 -19.92
C GLY A 141 3.20 -12.22 -18.55
N GLY A 142 3.48 -13.01 -17.51
CA GLY A 142 3.24 -12.65 -16.10
C GLY A 142 4.45 -12.12 -15.36
N ASP A 143 5.51 -11.70 -16.04
CA ASP A 143 6.72 -11.19 -15.40
C ASP A 143 6.49 -9.84 -14.72
N PRO A 144 7.12 -9.61 -13.55
CA PRO A 144 7.20 -8.27 -13.00
C PRO A 144 8.04 -7.37 -13.93
N VAL A 145 7.62 -6.13 -14.07
CA VAL A 145 8.41 -5.11 -14.75
C VAL A 145 9.51 -4.64 -13.80
N LEU A 146 10.76 -4.95 -14.14
CA LEU A 146 11.92 -4.70 -13.29
C LEU A 146 12.87 -3.69 -13.92
N CYS A 147 13.31 -2.74 -13.12
CA CYS A 147 14.39 -1.82 -13.48
C CYS A 147 15.74 -2.49 -13.26
N GLN A 148 16.55 -2.62 -14.30
CA GLN A 148 17.89 -3.20 -14.21
C GLN A 148 18.89 -2.11 -13.76
N VAL A 149 19.11 -2.00 -12.46
CA VAL A 149 19.98 -0.97 -11.90
C VAL A 149 21.45 -1.39 -12.02
N PRO A 150 22.31 -0.57 -12.65
CA PRO A 150 23.74 -0.87 -12.76
C PRO A 150 24.41 -0.82 -11.38
N LEU A 151 24.74 -1.98 -10.81
CA LEU A 151 25.30 -2.09 -9.44
C LEU A 151 26.59 -1.28 -9.25
N GLY A 152 27.40 -1.10 -10.30
CA GLY A 152 28.59 -0.24 -10.25
C GLY A 152 28.31 1.24 -9.99
N ARG A 153 27.03 1.68 -10.08
CA ARG A 153 26.60 3.04 -9.75
C ARG A 153 26.13 3.18 -8.30
N ILE A 154 25.94 2.08 -7.59
CA ILE A 154 25.51 2.07 -6.19
C ILE A 154 26.74 2.24 -5.29
N PRO A 155 26.74 3.25 -4.37
CA PRO A 155 27.84 3.44 -3.44
C PRO A 155 28.06 2.23 -2.55
N GLN A 156 29.33 1.84 -2.40
CA GLN A 156 29.76 0.72 -1.53
C GLN A 156 30.22 1.19 -0.15
N GLY A 157 30.20 2.50 0.11
CA GLY A 157 30.63 3.10 1.36
C GLY A 157 29.63 2.96 2.50
N LEU A 158 30.09 3.28 3.71
CA LEU A 158 29.23 3.33 4.91
C LEU A 158 28.46 4.64 4.94
N LEU A 159 27.34 4.69 4.21
CA LEU A 159 26.50 5.89 4.13
C LEU A 159 25.98 6.28 5.51
N ASP A 160 26.14 7.56 5.83
CA ASP A 160 25.65 8.21 7.05
C ASP A 160 25.11 9.58 6.67
N ALA A 161 23.80 9.71 6.54
CA ALA A 161 23.16 10.94 6.08
C ALA A 161 23.32 12.12 7.06
N ARG A 162 23.77 11.84 8.30
CA ARG A 162 24.17 12.88 9.28
C ARG A 162 25.49 13.57 8.88
N ASP A 163 26.32 12.94 8.06
CA ASP A 163 27.46 13.59 7.41
C ASP A 163 26.94 14.49 6.27
N ARG A 164 26.92 15.79 6.51
CA ARG A 164 26.44 16.80 5.56
C ARG A 164 27.54 17.35 4.64
N SER A 165 28.68 16.68 4.54
CA SER A 165 29.70 17.04 3.55
C SER A 165 29.16 16.88 2.11
N ALA A 166 29.67 17.69 1.20
CA ALA A 166 29.26 17.64 -0.21
C ALA A 166 29.50 16.25 -0.82
N ALA A 167 30.56 15.56 -0.41
CA ALA A 167 30.88 14.21 -0.87
C ALA A 167 29.84 13.19 -0.40
N SER A 168 29.48 13.19 0.90
CA SER A 168 28.46 12.32 1.46
C SER A 168 27.10 12.53 0.80
N ILE A 169 26.66 13.79 0.65
CA ILE A 169 25.41 14.13 -0.04
C ILE A 169 25.42 13.60 -1.48
N ALA A 170 26.52 13.83 -2.22
CA ALA A 170 26.64 13.33 -3.59
C ALA A 170 26.57 11.80 -3.66
N ASP A 171 27.18 11.09 -2.71
CA ASP A 171 27.13 9.63 -2.64
C ASP A 171 25.72 9.13 -2.39
N HIS A 172 24.97 9.72 -1.45
CA HIS A 172 23.56 9.35 -1.20
C HIS A 172 22.68 9.52 -2.43
N GLN A 173 22.90 10.56 -3.25
CA GLN A 173 22.11 10.83 -4.45
C GLN A 173 22.43 9.92 -5.64
N LYS A 174 23.46 9.07 -5.58
CA LYS A 174 23.81 8.13 -6.67
C LYS A 174 22.77 7.03 -6.84
N THR A 175 22.35 6.41 -5.74
CA THR A 175 21.37 5.31 -5.76
C THR A 175 20.01 5.74 -6.34
N PRO A 176 19.34 6.79 -5.83
CA PRO A 176 18.06 7.21 -6.37
C PRO A 176 18.15 7.66 -7.84
N ARG A 177 19.25 8.28 -8.23
CA ARG A 177 19.48 8.62 -9.65
C ARG A 177 19.62 7.38 -10.53
N ALA A 178 20.38 6.37 -10.08
CA ALA A 178 20.56 5.14 -10.83
C ALA A 178 19.24 4.36 -10.98
N ILE A 179 18.41 4.34 -9.93
CA ILE A 179 17.08 3.73 -9.97
C ILE A 179 16.17 4.50 -10.93
N ALA A 180 16.06 5.82 -10.79
CA ALA A 180 15.19 6.64 -11.64
C ALA A 180 15.53 6.48 -13.13
N GLU A 181 16.82 6.52 -13.49
CA GLU A 181 17.28 6.36 -14.87
C GLU A 181 17.00 4.95 -15.40
N ALA A 182 17.20 3.90 -14.57
CA ALA A 182 16.93 2.53 -14.96
C ALA A 182 15.43 2.31 -15.19
N CYS A 183 14.57 2.76 -14.28
CA CYS A 183 13.12 2.57 -14.38
C CYS A 183 12.54 3.34 -15.57
N GLN A 184 12.90 4.61 -15.75
CA GLN A 184 12.42 5.41 -16.88
C GLN A 184 12.92 4.91 -18.26
N SER A 185 13.91 4.00 -18.29
CA SER A 185 14.34 3.34 -19.54
C SER A 185 13.46 2.15 -19.93
N VAL A 186 12.55 1.70 -19.06
CA VAL A 186 11.64 0.59 -19.32
C VAL A 186 10.44 1.09 -20.12
N ALA A 187 10.12 0.42 -21.21
CA ALA A 187 9.07 0.84 -22.15
C ALA A 187 7.66 0.86 -21.52
N GLU A 188 7.42 0.01 -20.53
CA GLU A 188 6.16 -0.13 -19.80
C GLU A 188 5.98 0.93 -18.71
N SER A 189 7.07 1.45 -18.16
CA SER A 189 7.09 2.37 -17.01
C SER A 189 6.08 3.53 -17.12
N PRO A 190 5.96 4.25 -18.26
CA PRO A 190 4.99 5.34 -18.41
C PRO A 190 3.52 4.92 -18.32
N PHE A 191 3.24 3.61 -18.35
CA PHE A 191 1.90 3.04 -18.32
C PHE A 191 1.58 2.31 -17.01
N LEU A 192 2.51 2.27 -16.07
CA LEU A 192 2.33 1.68 -14.74
C LEU A 192 1.86 2.77 -13.76
N THR A 193 0.68 3.34 -14.00
CA THR A 193 0.13 4.46 -13.21
C THR A 193 -1.19 4.07 -12.54
N THR A 194 -1.57 4.81 -11.50
CA THR A 194 -2.87 4.64 -10.84
C THR A 194 -4.04 4.83 -11.82
N TRP A 195 -3.92 5.76 -12.77
CA TRP A 195 -4.96 5.99 -13.77
C TRP A 195 -5.20 4.73 -14.63
N GLN A 196 -4.15 4.13 -15.13
CA GLN A 196 -4.19 2.92 -15.94
C GLN A 196 -4.74 1.73 -15.12
N THR A 197 -4.24 1.54 -13.89
CA THR A 197 -4.68 0.47 -12.98
C THR A 197 -6.17 0.61 -12.60
N ALA A 198 -6.67 1.83 -12.43
CA ALA A 198 -8.09 2.06 -12.15
C ALA A 198 -8.99 1.65 -13.35
N HIS A 199 -8.51 1.77 -14.58
CA HIS A 199 -9.22 1.28 -15.76
C HIS A 199 -9.19 -0.26 -15.83
N ASP A 200 -8.09 -0.91 -15.42
CA ASP A 200 -8.05 -2.37 -15.27
C ASP A 200 -9.12 -2.84 -14.26
N MET A 201 -9.25 -2.13 -13.12
CA MET A 201 -10.26 -2.44 -12.12
C MET A 201 -11.68 -2.31 -12.67
N GLU A 202 -11.95 -1.31 -13.51
CA GLU A 202 -13.26 -1.13 -14.14
C GLU A 202 -13.56 -2.26 -15.12
N LEU A 203 -12.59 -2.68 -15.93
CA LEU A 203 -12.72 -3.84 -16.79
C LEU A 203 -12.98 -5.13 -15.97
N ILE A 204 -12.21 -5.36 -14.90
CA ILE A 204 -12.40 -6.52 -14.02
C ILE A 204 -13.81 -6.51 -13.43
N ARG A 205 -14.32 -5.36 -12.99
CA ARG A 205 -15.69 -5.23 -12.51
C ARG A 205 -16.72 -5.70 -13.56
N GLN A 206 -16.54 -5.27 -14.82
CA GLN A 206 -17.42 -5.64 -15.93
C GLN A 206 -17.35 -7.14 -16.22
N LEU A 207 -16.15 -7.71 -16.30
CA LEU A 207 -15.92 -9.14 -16.54
C LEU A 207 -16.47 -10.05 -15.43
N LEU A 208 -16.48 -9.53 -14.19
CA LEU A 208 -17.11 -10.20 -13.05
C LEU A 208 -18.64 -10.02 -13.02
N GLY A 209 -19.24 -9.30 -13.99
CA GLY A 209 -20.67 -9.01 -14.04
C GLY A 209 -21.19 -8.16 -12.87
N GLN A 210 -20.32 -7.36 -12.23
CA GLN A 210 -20.69 -6.57 -11.08
C GLN A 210 -21.26 -5.21 -11.48
N ALA A 211 -22.46 -4.86 -11.01
CA ALA A 211 -23.04 -3.53 -11.24
C ALA A 211 -22.22 -2.43 -10.55
N LYS A 212 -21.64 -2.75 -9.39
CA LYS A 212 -20.77 -1.88 -8.58
C LYS A 212 -19.55 -2.66 -8.12
N LEU A 213 -18.40 -2.00 -8.03
CA LEU A 213 -17.20 -2.56 -7.42
C LEU A 213 -17.16 -2.17 -5.95
N ASN A 214 -17.27 -3.16 -5.04
CA ASN A 214 -16.87 -2.95 -3.64
C ASN A 214 -15.36 -3.15 -3.53
N TYR A 215 -14.74 -2.47 -2.60
CA TYR A 215 -13.28 -2.40 -2.53
C TYR A 215 -12.78 -2.32 -1.08
N LEU A 216 -11.66 -2.98 -0.83
CA LEU A 216 -10.88 -2.89 0.41
C LEU A 216 -9.42 -2.66 0.02
N GLY A 217 -8.87 -1.50 0.35
CA GLY A 217 -7.48 -1.19 0.06
C GLY A 217 -6.73 -0.68 1.28
N TYR A 218 -5.51 -1.20 1.45
CA TYR A 218 -4.59 -0.78 2.51
C TYR A 218 -3.52 0.15 1.93
N SER A 219 -3.08 1.14 2.72
CA SER A 219 -1.93 1.98 2.34
C SER A 219 -2.13 2.69 0.99
N TYR A 220 -1.20 2.54 0.04
CA TYR A 220 -1.41 3.01 -1.34
C TYR A 220 -2.73 2.49 -1.95
N GLY A 221 -3.22 1.32 -1.52
CA GLY A 221 -4.54 0.84 -1.94
C GLY A 221 -5.67 1.82 -1.59
N SER A 222 -5.50 2.65 -0.58
CA SER A 222 -6.45 3.73 -0.27
C SER A 222 -6.43 4.85 -1.32
N TRP A 223 -5.25 5.19 -1.86
CA TRP A 223 -5.12 6.07 -3.03
C TRP A 223 -5.81 5.47 -4.25
N LEU A 224 -5.45 4.23 -4.60
CA LEU A 224 -6.01 3.53 -5.75
C LEU A 224 -7.55 3.45 -5.68
N GLY A 225 -8.11 3.04 -4.53
CA GLY A 225 -9.56 2.93 -4.34
C GLY A 225 -10.29 4.27 -4.43
N ALA A 226 -9.72 5.33 -3.85
CA ALA A 226 -10.27 6.67 -3.95
C ALA A 226 -10.21 7.23 -5.37
N LYS A 227 -9.10 6.99 -6.10
CA LYS A 227 -8.96 7.42 -7.51
C LYS A 227 -9.85 6.61 -8.44
N TYR A 228 -10.03 5.31 -8.20
CA TYR A 228 -11.05 4.52 -8.90
C TYR A 228 -12.45 5.14 -8.71
N ALA A 229 -12.85 5.43 -7.47
CA ALA A 229 -14.15 6.04 -7.18
C ALA A 229 -14.31 7.44 -7.81
N SER A 230 -13.20 8.15 -8.00
CA SER A 230 -13.17 9.47 -8.63
C SER A 230 -13.32 9.39 -10.14
N LEU A 231 -12.70 8.40 -10.77
CA LEU A 231 -12.75 8.15 -12.22
C LEU A 231 -14.08 7.50 -12.62
N PHE A 232 -14.58 6.57 -11.80
CA PHE A 232 -15.78 5.78 -12.09
C PHE A 232 -16.87 5.93 -11.00
N PRO A 233 -17.37 7.15 -10.73
CA PRO A 233 -18.32 7.38 -9.64
C PRO A 233 -19.64 6.62 -9.83
N GLY A 234 -20.00 6.32 -11.09
CA GLY A 234 -21.14 5.49 -11.45
C GLY A 234 -21.00 4.02 -11.08
N SER A 235 -19.77 3.50 -11.01
CA SER A 235 -19.45 2.08 -10.75
C SER A 235 -18.98 1.82 -9.31
N ALA A 236 -18.65 2.86 -8.55
CA ALA A 236 -18.18 2.72 -7.17
C ALA A 236 -19.28 2.17 -6.24
N GLY A 237 -18.97 1.08 -5.54
CA GLY A 237 -19.78 0.46 -4.50
C GLY A 237 -19.38 0.92 -3.10
N LYS A 238 -19.31 -0.02 -2.14
CA LYS A 238 -18.79 0.20 -0.79
C LYS A 238 -17.27 0.13 -0.82
N ILE A 239 -16.60 1.18 -0.33
CA ILE A 239 -15.15 1.31 -0.39
C ILE A 239 -14.61 1.50 1.01
N VAL A 240 -13.74 0.59 1.44
CA VAL A 240 -12.98 0.67 2.69
C VAL A 240 -11.54 1.05 2.36
N LEU A 241 -11.05 2.13 2.95
CA LEU A 241 -9.71 2.66 2.80
C LEU A 241 -9.02 2.58 4.16
N ASP A 242 -8.16 1.59 4.32
CA ASP A 242 -7.50 1.30 5.59
C ASP A 242 -6.04 1.76 5.56
N SER A 243 -5.57 2.32 6.66
CA SER A 243 -4.24 2.93 6.74
C SER A 243 -4.03 3.89 5.56
N SER A 244 -4.80 4.98 5.61
CA SER A 244 -5.13 5.79 4.44
C SER A 244 -4.14 6.92 4.21
N VAL A 245 -3.74 7.10 2.95
CA VAL A 245 -3.04 8.31 2.48
C VAL A 245 -4.02 9.46 2.26
N ASN A 246 -3.50 10.67 2.01
CA ASN A 246 -4.31 11.83 1.63
C ASN A 246 -4.64 11.81 0.12
N TRP A 247 -5.67 11.06 -0.25
CA TRP A 247 -6.15 10.94 -1.63
C TRP A 247 -6.81 12.22 -2.19
N GLN A 248 -7.00 13.26 -1.40
CA GLN A 248 -7.39 14.61 -1.86
C GLN A 248 -6.19 15.53 -2.09
N GLY A 249 -5.02 15.11 -1.67
CA GLY A 249 -3.76 15.85 -1.82
C GLY A 249 -2.86 15.30 -2.93
N ARG A 250 -1.59 15.18 -2.58
CA ARG A 250 -0.54 14.58 -3.41
C ARG A 250 -0.04 13.32 -2.73
N LEU A 251 0.07 12.22 -3.47
CA LEU A 251 0.60 10.95 -2.93
C LEU A 251 2.00 11.13 -2.35
N GLN A 252 2.85 11.90 -3.02
CA GLN A 252 4.21 12.17 -2.53
C GLN A 252 4.26 12.95 -1.23
N ALA A 253 3.23 13.75 -0.91
CA ALA A 253 3.19 14.47 0.37
C ALA A 253 3.06 13.52 1.57
N ASP A 254 2.40 12.38 1.39
CA ASP A 254 2.34 11.33 2.41
C ASP A 254 3.73 10.72 2.64
N PHE A 255 4.49 10.48 1.56
CA PHE A 255 5.86 9.95 1.65
C PHE A 255 6.83 10.98 2.24
N GLU A 256 6.65 12.25 1.94
CA GLU A 256 7.43 13.36 2.52
C GLU A 256 7.29 13.44 4.05
N ASP A 257 6.20 12.89 4.62
CA ASP A 257 5.95 12.84 6.06
C ASP A 257 6.53 11.59 6.77
N PHE A 258 7.06 10.60 6.04
CA PHE A 258 7.63 9.39 6.65
C PHE A 258 8.62 9.66 7.78
N PRO A 259 9.59 10.59 7.66
CA PRO A 259 10.49 10.88 8.77
C PRO A 259 9.78 11.35 10.05
N ILE A 260 8.66 12.05 9.89
CA ILE A 260 7.89 12.61 11.02
C ILE A 260 7.11 11.51 11.72
N ILE A 261 6.39 10.67 10.94
CA ILE A 261 5.55 9.62 11.52
C ILE A 261 6.37 8.47 12.08
N ASP A 262 7.49 8.10 11.42
CA ASP A 262 8.43 7.11 11.94
C ASP A 262 9.07 7.55 13.27
N GLN A 263 9.50 8.82 13.36
CA GLN A 263 10.07 9.36 14.59
C GLN A 263 9.03 9.42 15.70
N ARG A 264 7.78 9.81 15.37
CA ARG A 264 6.67 9.83 16.34
C ARG A 264 6.41 8.44 16.89
N GLN A 265 6.27 7.42 16.03
CA GLN A 265 6.05 6.05 16.49
C GLN A 265 7.23 5.53 17.33
N PHE A 266 8.47 5.80 16.91
CA PHE A 266 9.66 5.41 17.64
C PHE A 266 9.71 6.03 19.03
N ASP A 267 9.53 7.35 19.12
CA ASP A 267 9.67 8.11 20.35
C ASP A 267 8.52 7.90 21.34
N ASP A 268 7.30 7.86 20.85
CA ASP A 268 6.10 7.91 21.67
C ASP A 268 5.52 6.52 21.96
N VAL A 269 5.81 5.52 21.12
CA VAL A 269 5.25 4.17 21.29
C VAL A 269 6.33 3.11 21.52
N TYR A 270 7.30 2.96 20.61
CA TYR A 270 8.28 1.87 20.67
C TYR A 270 9.25 2.01 21.83
N VAL A 271 9.86 3.16 21.99
CA VAL A 271 10.82 3.41 23.09
C VAL A 271 10.14 3.22 24.44
N PRO A 272 8.95 3.78 24.72
CA PRO A 272 8.21 3.49 25.96
C PRO A 272 7.82 2.03 26.12
N TRP A 273 7.45 1.33 25.05
CA TRP A 273 7.19 -0.11 25.09
C TRP A 273 8.42 -0.90 25.54
N LEU A 274 9.61 -0.61 25.01
CA LEU A 274 10.86 -1.25 25.45
C LEU A 274 11.16 -1.00 26.93
N THR A 275 10.89 0.22 27.44
CA THR A 275 11.09 0.52 28.86
C THR A 275 10.15 -0.26 29.79
N ARG A 276 8.98 -0.65 29.30
CA ARG A 276 8.02 -1.46 30.07
C ARG A 276 8.30 -2.95 29.97
N THR A 277 8.66 -3.42 28.77
CA THR A 277 8.75 -4.85 28.48
C THR A 277 10.12 -5.46 28.74
N ALA A 278 11.22 -4.72 28.54
CA ALA A 278 12.59 -5.22 28.71
C ALA A 278 13.57 -4.12 29.22
N PRO A 279 13.28 -3.48 30.36
CA PRO A 279 14.11 -2.37 30.90
C PRO A 279 15.55 -2.77 31.20
N ASP A 280 15.80 -4.00 31.62
CA ASP A 280 17.14 -4.50 31.94
C ASP A 280 18.02 -4.64 30.70
N VAL A 281 17.41 -4.88 29.53
CA VAL A 281 18.12 -4.96 28.25
C VAL A 281 18.33 -3.60 27.62
N PHE A 282 17.25 -2.85 27.44
CA PHE A 282 17.25 -1.65 26.61
C PHE A 282 17.40 -0.35 27.43
N GLY A 283 16.96 -0.35 28.68
CA GLY A 283 17.01 0.80 29.58
C GLY A 283 15.65 1.08 30.22
N ALA A 284 15.70 1.54 31.50
CA ALA A 284 14.51 1.81 32.31
C ALA A 284 13.85 3.18 31.99
N THR A 285 14.43 3.98 31.11
CA THR A 285 13.89 5.29 30.72
C THR A 285 14.00 5.48 29.21
N PRO A 286 13.10 6.25 28.58
CA PRO A 286 13.18 6.58 27.17
C PRO A 286 14.55 7.15 26.75
N ALA A 287 15.14 8.00 27.55
CA ALA A 287 16.47 8.58 27.31
C ALA A 287 17.56 7.50 27.27
N ALA A 288 17.52 6.52 28.19
CA ALA A 288 18.49 5.42 28.24
C ALA A 288 18.35 4.51 27.01
N VAL A 289 17.12 4.21 26.57
CA VAL A 289 16.87 3.43 25.35
C VAL A 289 17.44 4.13 24.12
N LYS A 290 17.14 5.42 23.94
CA LYS A 290 17.65 6.22 22.81
C LYS A 290 19.18 6.33 22.84
N GLN A 291 19.78 6.53 23.99
CA GLN A 291 21.24 6.54 24.13
C GLN A 291 21.84 5.18 23.71
N LYS A 292 21.23 4.09 24.14
CA LYS A 292 21.68 2.74 23.80
C LYS A 292 21.51 2.44 22.29
N TRP A 293 20.42 2.94 21.68
CA TRP A 293 20.22 2.87 20.22
C TRP A 293 21.38 3.52 19.45
N GLU A 294 21.82 4.72 19.86
CA GLU A 294 22.95 5.41 19.25
C GLU A 294 24.28 4.65 19.48
N GLN A 295 24.50 4.09 20.67
CA GLN A 295 25.68 3.25 20.93
C GLN A 295 25.74 2.02 20.02
N VAL A 296 24.60 1.36 19.81
CA VAL A 296 24.49 0.21 18.90
C VAL A 296 24.68 0.64 17.43
N ARG A 297 24.19 1.82 17.06
CA ARG A 297 24.42 2.41 15.73
C ARG A 297 25.94 2.60 15.47
N ASP A 298 26.65 3.15 16.43
CA ASP A 298 28.12 3.34 16.33
C ASP A 298 28.87 2.00 16.33
N TYR A 299 28.42 1.03 17.13
CA TYR A 299 28.96 -0.33 17.10
C TYR A 299 28.81 -0.93 15.71
N TYR A 300 27.61 -0.94 15.11
CA TYR A 300 27.41 -1.51 13.79
C TYR A 300 28.18 -0.77 12.68
N LYS A 301 28.35 0.55 12.81
CA LYS A 301 29.25 1.31 11.93
C LYS A 301 30.68 0.77 11.99
N SER A 302 31.19 0.47 13.19
CA SER A 302 32.52 -0.13 13.36
C SER A 302 32.65 -1.53 12.76
N GLN A 303 31.53 -2.24 12.60
CA GLN A 303 31.44 -3.56 11.99
C GLN A 303 31.18 -3.50 10.47
N GLY A 304 31.21 -2.33 9.84
CA GLY A 304 31.03 -2.17 8.41
C GLY A 304 29.56 -2.22 7.96
N ILE A 305 28.62 -1.87 8.85
CA ILE A 305 27.21 -1.66 8.54
C ILE A 305 26.96 -0.15 8.48
N ALA A 306 26.43 0.34 7.36
CA ALA A 306 26.15 1.75 7.21
C ALA A 306 25.14 2.23 8.27
N PRO A 307 25.38 3.39 8.93
CA PRO A 307 24.49 3.93 9.94
C PRO A 307 23.05 4.13 9.46
N ASP A 308 22.85 4.52 8.21
CA ASP A 308 21.51 4.67 7.63
C ASP A 308 20.80 3.32 7.47
N ARG A 309 21.53 2.23 7.24
CA ARG A 309 20.97 0.87 7.20
C ARG A 309 20.47 0.43 8.55
N TYR A 310 21.24 0.73 9.61
CA TYR A 310 20.81 0.41 10.96
C TYR A 310 19.57 1.22 11.36
N ASN A 311 19.57 2.53 11.14
CA ASN A 311 18.37 3.34 11.40
C ASN A 311 17.17 2.86 10.55
N GLY A 312 17.42 2.47 9.31
CA GLY A 312 16.42 1.91 8.41
C GLY A 312 15.74 0.63 8.92
N VAL A 313 16.31 -0.06 9.91
CA VAL A 313 15.68 -1.21 10.57
C VAL A 313 14.33 -0.84 11.17
N TRP A 314 14.17 0.40 11.63
CA TRP A 314 12.94 0.87 12.24
C TRP A 314 11.97 1.54 11.24
N VAL A 315 12.46 2.06 10.13
CA VAL A 315 11.64 2.83 9.18
C VAL A 315 10.47 1.99 8.65
N GLY A 316 9.24 2.50 8.79
CA GLY A 316 8.03 1.85 8.31
C GLY A 316 7.65 0.57 9.05
N MET A 317 8.04 0.39 10.33
CA MET A 317 7.77 -0.82 11.11
C MET A 317 6.32 -0.90 11.60
N GLY A 318 5.38 -1.14 10.66
CA GLY A 318 3.94 -1.21 10.91
C GLY A 318 3.39 -2.61 11.26
N SER A 319 4.22 -3.64 11.46
CA SER A 319 3.77 -4.98 11.82
C SER A 319 4.46 -5.51 13.07
N LYS A 320 3.82 -6.47 13.76
CA LYS A 320 4.45 -7.18 14.89
C LYS A 320 5.77 -7.82 14.49
N PHE A 321 5.84 -8.42 13.30
CA PHE A 321 7.07 -9.05 12.81
C PHE A 321 8.16 -8.01 12.53
N GLY A 322 7.80 -6.84 12.03
CA GLY A 322 8.73 -5.73 11.87
C GLY A 322 9.31 -5.26 13.21
N TRP A 323 8.46 -5.12 14.23
CA TRP A 323 8.89 -4.78 15.59
C TRP A 323 9.83 -5.81 16.20
N LEU A 324 9.49 -7.11 16.07
CA LEU A 324 10.36 -8.19 16.54
C LEU A 324 11.72 -8.19 15.81
N ASN A 325 11.73 -7.93 14.51
CA ASN A 325 12.95 -7.81 13.73
C ASN A 325 13.87 -6.68 14.24
N ALA A 326 13.30 -5.48 14.37
CA ALA A 326 14.03 -4.31 14.84
C ALA A 326 14.57 -4.54 16.27
N THR A 327 13.74 -5.11 17.15
CA THR A 327 14.10 -5.42 18.53
C THR A 327 15.23 -6.45 18.63
N ALA A 328 15.17 -7.52 17.80
CA ALA A 328 16.22 -8.54 17.80
C ALA A 328 17.57 -7.99 17.31
N ILE A 329 17.57 -7.15 16.28
CA ILE A 329 18.78 -6.48 15.78
C ILE A 329 19.35 -5.53 16.84
N PHE A 330 18.47 -4.78 17.53
CA PHE A 330 18.87 -3.90 18.61
C PHE A 330 19.43 -4.68 19.80
N GLU A 331 18.78 -5.76 20.25
CA GLU A 331 19.26 -6.62 21.34
C GLU A 331 20.60 -7.26 21.01
N ALA A 332 20.79 -7.77 19.79
CA ALA A 332 22.07 -8.33 19.37
C ALA A 332 23.22 -7.31 19.47
N GLY A 333 22.96 -6.05 19.08
CA GLY A 333 23.92 -4.96 19.27
C GLY A 333 24.21 -4.64 20.73
N VAL A 334 23.19 -4.63 21.59
CA VAL A 334 23.36 -4.43 23.05
C VAL A 334 24.22 -5.53 23.66
N LYS A 335 23.99 -6.79 23.28
CA LYS A 335 24.80 -7.94 23.74
C LYS A 335 26.26 -7.84 23.26
N ALA A 336 26.47 -7.44 22.02
CA ALA A 336 27.82 -7.24 21.48
C ALA A 336 28.62 -6.12 22.19
N LEU A 337 27.91 -5.15 22.78
CA LEU A 337 28.49 -4.11 23.63
C LEU A 337 28.72 -4.56 25.09
N GLY A 338 28.55 -5.85 25.41
CA GLY A 338 28.75 -6.41 26.74
C GLY A 338 27.51 -6.45 27.62
N GLY A 339 26.33 -6.21 27.07
CA GLY A 339 25.06 -6.37 27.80
C GLY A 339 24.78 -7.85 28.10
N ASN A 340 24.57 -8.19 29.38
CA ASN A 340 24.34 -9.57 29.81
C ASN A 340 22.85 -9.89 30.07
N ALA A 341 21.98 -8.88 30.14
CA ALA A 341 20.55 -9.06 30.34
C ALA A 341 19.89 -9.69 29.12
N THR A 342 18.82 -10.45 29.33
CA THR A 342 18.01 -11.10 28.31
C THR A 342 16.59 -10.56 28.41
N ALA A 343 15.91 -10.44 27.29
CA ALA A 343 14.49 -10.08 27.29
C ALA A 343 13.66 -11.13 28.08
N PRO A 344 12.47 -10.77 28.59
CA PRO A 344 11.56 -11.75 29.22
C PRO A 344 11.33 -12.96 28.30
N ALA A 345 11.19 -14.15 28.89
CA ALA A 345 11.21 -15.42 28.16
C ALA A 345 10.25 -15.47 26.96
N ASP A 346 9.04 -14.93 27.12
CA ASP A 346 8.04 -14.90 26.05
C ASP A 346 8.44 -14.00 24.89
N LEU A 347 9.01 -12.82 25.17
CA LEU A 347 9.52 -11.92 24.16
C LEU A 347 10.76 -12.54 23.49
N GLN A 348 11.70 -13.08 24.28
CA GLN A 348 12.91 -13.72 23.75
C GLN A 348 12.57 -14.88 22.82
N SER A 349 11.60 -15.72 23.17
CA SER A 349 11.15 -16.81 22.30
C SER A 349 10.61 -16.33 20.97
N GLN A 350 9.87 -15.22 20.94
CA GLN A 350 9.36 -14.61 19.73
C GLN A 350 10.49 -14.02 18.87
N LEU A 351 11.49 -13.35 19.49
CA LEU A 351 12.65 -12.79 18.80
C LEU A 351 13.50 -13.91 18.14
N ASP A 352 13.78 -14.98 18.90
CA ASP A 352 14.55 -16.14 18.41
C ASP A 352 13.82 -16.84 17.26
N THR A 353 12.51 -17.04 17.39
CA THR A 353 11.67 -17.64 16.34
C THR A 353 11.67 -16.78 15.07
N ARG A 354 11.61 -15.46 15.21
CA ARG A 354 11.59 -14.54 14.08
C ARG A 354 12.88 -14.60 13.26
N PHE A 355 14.04 -14.74 13.91
CA PHE A 355 15.34 -14.85 13.24
C PHE A 355 15.70 -16.30 12.85
N GLY A 356 14.95 -17.29 13.32
CA GLY A 356 15.25 -18.72 13.09
C GLY A 356 16.46 -19.22 13.86
N LYS A 357 17.02 -18.41 14.79
CA LYS A 357 18.12 -18.75 15.69
C LYS A 357 18.13 -17.82 16.90
N PRO A 358 18.78 -18.24 18.03
CA PRO A 358 18.88 -17.41 19.21
C PRO A 358 19.50 -16.04 18.91
N VAL A 359 18.86 -14.95 19.32
CA VAL A 359 19.34 -13.57 19.12
C VAL A 359 20.75 -13.39 19.72
N ALA A 360 21.04 -14.05 20.84
CA ALA A 360 22.36 -14.04 21.45
C ALA A 360 23.50 -14.58 20.55
N THR A 361 23.16 -15.29 19.47
CA THR A 361 24.12 -15.84 18.50
C THR A 361 24.19 -15.03 17.21
N LEU A 362 23.41 -13.95 17.09
CA LEU A 362 23.45 -13.07 15.92
C LEU A 362 24.80 -12.37 15.83
N THR A 363 25.44 -12.49 14.67
CA THR A 363 26.69 -11.80 14.35
C THR A 363 26.42 -10.50 13.58
N ALA A 364 27.41 -9.61 13.53
CA ALA A 364 27.34 -8.42 12.68
C ALA A 364 27.14 -8.80 11.18
N ALA A 365 27.64 -9.96 10.74
CA ALA A 365 27.42 -10.46 9.38
C ALA A 365 25.95 -10.83 9.13
N ASP A 366 25.27 -11.44 10.10
CA ASP A 366 23.84 -11.74 10.01
C ASP A 366 23.00 -10.47 9.92
N VAL A 367 23.32 -9.49 10.76
CA VAL A 367 22.65 -8.18 10.74
C VAL A 367 22.91 -7.48 9.41
N LYS A 368 24.15 -7.47 8.93
CA LYS A 368 24.50 -6.88 7.63
C LYS A 368 23.68 -7.50 6.49
N ALA A 369 23.56 -8.83 6.47
CA ALA A 369 22.74 -9.52 5.47
C ALA A 369 21.25 -9.12 5.56
N ALA A 370 20.71 -8.99 6.78
CA ALA A 370 19.31 -8.61 7.01
C ALA A 370 18.98 -7.17 6.61
N VAL A 371 19.96 -6.25 6.63
CA VAL A 371 19.74 -4.81 6.36
C VAL A 371 20.28 -4.33 5.01
N THR A 372 20.85 -5.23 4.20
CA THR A 372 21.38 -4.87 2.88
C THR A 372 20.33 -5.11 1.81
N PRO A 373 19.82 -4.05 1.13
CA PRO A 373 18.87 -4.22 0.04
C PRO A 373 19.54 -4.84 -1.19
N ASP A 374 18.75 -5.58 -1.95
CA ASP A 374 19.10 -5.99 -3.29
C ASP A 374 18.65 -4.93 -4.30
N TYR A 375 19.60 -4.34 -5.01
CA TYR A 375 19.34 -3.36 -6.06
C TYR A 375 19.48 -3.94 -7.47
N ALA A 376 19.75 -5.22 -7.62
CA ALA A 376 19.97 -5.82 -8.94
C ALA A 376 18.69 -5.80 -9.78
N ALA A 377 17.55 -6.03 -9.15
CA ALA A 377 16.25 -6.03 -9.80
C ALA A 377 15.24 -5.28 -8.90
N VAL A 378 14.92 -4.06 -9.30
CA VAL A 378 14.01 -3.18 -8.55
C VAL A 378 12.65 -3.17 -9.27
N GLU A 379 11.57 -3.33 -8.52
CA GLU A 379 10.21 -3.29 -9.08
C GLU A 379 9.88 -1.88 -9.59
N ASP A 380 9.60 -1.77 -10.88
CA ASP A 380 9.33 -0.50 -11.57
C ASP A 380 8.02 0.15 -11.10
N VAL A 381 6.97 -0.65 -10.92
CA VAL A 381 5.61 -0.18 -10.55
C VAL A 381 5.64 0.77 -9.36
N ARG A 382 6.48 0.48 -8.37
CA ARG A 382 6.63 1.29 -7.18
C ARG A 382 7.01 2.73 -7.51
N PHE A 383 8.03 2.91 -8.32
CA PHE A 383 8.56 4.23 -8.67
C PHE A 383 7.77 4.87 -9.80
N ALA A 384 7.29 4.09 -10.77
CA ALA A 384 6.44 4.58 -11.84
C ALA A 384 5.14 5.21 -11.29
N VAL A 385 4.51 4.59 -10.28
CA VAL A 385 3.35 5.18 -9.61
C VAL A 385 3.76 6.37 -8.73
N ALA A 386 4.71 6.16 -7.81
CA ALA A 386 5.07 7.18 -6.83
C ALA A 386 5.57 8.48 -7.48
N CYS A 387 6.32 8.36 -8.59
CA CYS A 387 6.92 9.50 -9.27
C CYS A 387 6.19 9.92 -10.57
N GLY A 388 5.37 9.02 -11.16
CA GLY A 388 4.69 9.23 -12.43
C GLY A 388 3.23 9.67 -12.34
N ASP A 389 2.54 9.41 -11.22
CA ASP A 389 1.12 9.80 -11.06
C ASP A 389 0.92 11.32 -10.99
N GLN A 390 1.88 12.05 -10.46
CA GLN A 390 1.81 13.49 -10.22
C GLN A 390 3.18 14.15 -10.43
N PRO A 391 3.24 15.48 -10.68
CA PRO A 391 4.51 16.19 -10.85
C PRO A 391 5.42 16.06 -9.63
N THR A 392 6.68 15.71 -9.85
CA THR A 392 7.69 15.54 -8.81
C THR A 392 8.31 16.87 -8.34
N LYS A 393 9.05 16.80 -7.23
CA LYS A 393 9.93 17.88 -6.76
C LYS A 393 11.37 17.61 -7.22
N SER A 394 12.20 18.66 -7.26
CA SER A 394 13.59 18.52 -7.68
C SER A 394 14.47 17.87 -6.60
N VAL A 395 15.62 17.31 -7.01
CA VAL A 395 16.67 16.81 -6.11
C VAL A 395 17.08 17.87 -5.08
N ALA A 396 17.19 19.13 -5.49
CA ALA A 396 17.53 20.22 -4.59
C ALA A 396 16.44 20.47 -3.53
N TRP A 397 15.18 20.34 -3.92
CA TRP A 397 14.06 20.46 -2.99
C TRP A 397 14.08 19.35 -1.94
N TYR A 398 14.26 18.08 -2.36
CA TYR A 398 14.35 16.95 -1.44
C TYR A 398 15.57 17.03 -0.51
N LYS A 399 16.71 17.52 -1.01
CA LYS A 399 17.87 17.81 -0.16
C LYS A 399 17.53 18.87 0.89
N SER A 400 16.80 19.93 0.52
CA SER A 400 16.34 20.95 1.47
C SER A 400 15.37 20.38 2.51
N LEU A 401 14.48 19.46 2.10
CA LEU A 401 13.58 18.74 3.01
C LEU A 401 14.38 17.94 4.04
N SER A 402 15.42 17.20 3.59
CA SER A 402 16.34 16.47 4.47
C SER A 402 17.01 17.40 5.50
N ASP A 403 17.47 18.57 5.09
CA ASP A 403 18.08 19.56 6.01
C ASP A 403 17.09 20.09 7.06
N GLN A 404 15.80 20.19 6.71
CA GLN A 404 14.75 20.67 7.59
C GLN A 404 14.26 19.58 8.57
N GLN A 405 14.13 18.37 8.09
CA GLN A 405 13.57 17.25 8.87
C GLN A 405 14.61 16.55 9.73
N GLY A 406 15.86 16.44 9.27
CA GLY A 406 16.92 15.70 9.94
C GLY A 406 17.15 16.08 11.39
N PRO A 407 17.24 17.38 11.76
CA PRO A 407 17.45 17.78 13.17
C PRO A 407 16.29 17.41 14.10
N LYS A 408 15.07 17.32 13.57
CA LYS A 408 13.85 17.03 14.33
C LYS A 408 13.53 15.55 14.36
N ASN A 409 13.85 14.85 13.28
CA ASN A 409 13.53 13.45 13.06
C ASN A 409 14.81 12.67 12.71
N PRO A 410 15.79 12.57 13.64
CA PRO A 410 17.14 12.07 13.34
C PRO A 410 17.21 10.59 12.95
N LEU A 411 16.13 9.83 13.17
CA LEU A 411 16.05 8.42 12.77
C LEU A 411 16.11 8.27 11.25
N TYR A 412 15.32 9.05 10.50
CA TYR A 412 15.19 8.94 9.06
C TYR A 412 15.24 10.27 8.30
N GLY A 413 14.96 11.40 8.96
CA GLY A 413 14.85 12.72 8.33
C GLY A 413 16.09 13.18 7.56
N TRP A 414 17.29 12.78 8.01
CA TRP A 414 18.53 13.07 7.30
C TRP A 414 18.65 12.27 5.98
N ALA A 415 18.16 11.03 5.97
CA ALA A 415 18.34 10.11 4.85
C ALA A 415 17.23 10.22 3.80
N TYR A 416 15.98 10.44 4.21
CA TYR A 416 14.81 10.37 3.32
C TYR A 416 14.99 11.20 2.04
N GLY A 417 15.14 12.51 2.16
CA GLY A 417 15.22 13.39 0.98
C GLY A 417 16.47 13.18 0.12
N LEU A 418 17.56 12.61 0.67
CA LEU A 418 18.75 12.29 -0.12
C LEU A 418 18.57 11.00 -0.92
N GLY A 419 17.72 10.07 -0.44
CA GLY A 419 17.42 8.78 -1.05
C GLY A 419 16.19 8.79 -1.97
N GLU A 420 15.49 9.93 -2.12
CA GLU A 420 14.21 9.97 -2.81
C GLU A 420 14.36 9.87 -4.33
N VAL A 421 13.79 8.80 -4.91
CA VAL A 421 13.88 8.46 -6.33
C VAL A 421 13.09 9.46 -7.21
N CYS A 422 12.03 10.05 -6.68
CA CYS A 422 11.23 11.03 -7.42
C CYS A 422 12.00 12.36 -7.68
N GLY A 423 13.09 12.63 -6.94
CA GLY A 423 13.92 13.81 -7.16
C GLY A 423 14.58 13.87 -8.54
N PRO A 424 15.28 12.82 -8.98
CA PRO A 424 15.85 12.72 -10.32
C PRO A 424 14.88 12.23 -11.40
N TRP A 425 13.62 11.88 -11.06
CA TRP A 425 12.61 11.45 -12.03
C TRP A 425 12.22 12.59 -12.97
N SER A 426 12.32 12.40 -14.27
CA SER A 426 12.15 13.44 -15.29
C SER A 426 10.84 13.34 -16.08
N ASP A 427 10.21 12.16 -16.10
CA ASP A 427 9.01 11.95 -16.89
C ASP A 427 7.81 12.68 -16.28
N ALA A 428 7.08 13.39 -17.12
CA ALA A 428 5.88 14.09 -16.72
C ALA A 428 4.69 13.11 -16.62
N PRO A 429 3.74 13.33 -15.69
CA PRO A 429 2.51 12.57 -15.64
C PRO A 429 1.74 12.62 -16.95
N ARG A 430 1.28 11.47 -17.42
CA ARG A 430 0.52 11.35 -18.69
C ARG A 430 -0.96 11.71 -18.54
N GLN A 431 -1.53 11.44 -17.36
CA GLN A 431 -2.94 11.67 -17.07
C GLN A 431 -3.10 12.46 -15.77
N THR A 432 -4.27 13.07 -15.61
CA THR A 432 -4.64 13.76 -14.37
C THR A 432 -5.60 12.89 -13.55
N LEU A 433 -5.28 12.73 -12.26
CA LEU A 433 -6.12 12.03 -11.31
C LEU A 433 -7.10 13.02 -10.65
N PRO A 434 -8.42 12.86 -10.83
CA PRO A 434 -9.40 13.76 -10.24
C PRO A 434 -9.52 13.60 -8.72
N ASN A 435 -10.03 14.62 -8.08
CA ASN A 435 -10.46 14.55 -6.68
C ASN A 435 -11.77 13.81 -6.53
N LEU A 436 -12.03 13.28 -5.34
CA LEU A 436 -13.23 12.52 -5.05
C LEU A 436 -14.47 13.41 -5.15
N PRO A 437 -15.46 13.07 -6.00
CA PRO A 437 -16.69 13.84 -6.09
C PRO A 437 -17.61 13.55 -4.89
N ALA A 438 -18.36 14.57 -4.44
CA ALA A 438 -19.28 14.46 -3.30
C ALA A 438 -20.34 13.35 -3.48
N SER A 439 -20.69 13.00 -4.73
CA SER A 439 -21.68 11.97 -5.03
C SER A 439 -21.33 10.57 -4.50
N VAL A 440 -20.04 10.25 -4.35
CA VAL A 440 -19.56 8.94 -3.87
C VAL A 440 -19.04 8.97 -2.44
N ALA A 441 -18.87 10.14 -1.83
CA ALA A 441 -18.29 10.28 -0.48
C ALA A 441 -18.99 9.38 0.57
N LYS A 442 -20.31 9.23 0.49
CA LYS A 442 -21.10 8.36 1.37
C LYS A 442 -20.80 6.87 1.22
N ASN A 443 -20.15 6.46 0.15
CA ASN A 443 -19.78 5.08 -0.13
C ASN A 443 -18.40 4.71 0.45
N ILE A 444 -17.73 5.66 1.10
CA ILE A 444 -16.35 5.48 1.59
C ILE A 444 -16.33 5.49 3.11
N LEU A 445 -15.64 4.49 3.65
CA LEU A 445 -15.27 4.36 5.06
C LEU A 445 -13.73 4.31 5.14
N VAL A 446 -13.14 5.24 5.88
CA VAL A 446 -11.70 5.26 6.17
C VAL A 446 -11.47 4.65 7.54
N VAL A 447 -10.42 3.83 7.67
CA VAL A 447 -9.92 3.29 8.94
C VAL A 447 -8.46 3.73 9.10
N GLN A 448 -8.08 4.28 10.27
CA GLN A 448 -6.74 4.83 10.45
C GLN A 448 -6.20 4.62 11.86
N GLY A 449 -5.03 3.99 11.96
CA GLY A 449 -4.24 3.89 13.19
C GLY A 449 -3.57 5.23 13.53
N GLU A 450 -3.57 5.59 14.80
CA GLU A 450 -3.04 6.90 15.27
C GLU A 450 -1.54 7.06 15.04
N PHE A 451 -0.78 6.00 15.29
CA PHE A 451 0.69 5.99 15.19
C PHE A 451 1.17 5.12 14.02
N ASP A 452 0.36 4.99 12.97
CA ASP A 452 0.75 4.28 11.74
C ASP A 452 2.02 4.91 11.15
N PRO A 453 3.11 4.13 10.96
CA PRO A 453 4.40 4.65 10.51
C PRO A 453 4.55 4.73 9.00
N GLN A 454 3.53 4.30 8.23
CA GLN A 454 3.60 4.26 6.77
C GLN A 454 2.54 5.15 6.12
N THR A 455 1.43 5.40 6.82
CA THR A 455 0.39 6.35 6.42
C THR A 455 -0.04 7.15 7.65
N GLY A 456 0.34 8.42 7.66
CA GLY A 456 0.16 9.26 8.84
C GLY A 456 -1.31 9.59 9.12
N TYR A 457 -1.71 9.54 10.39
CA TYR A 457 -3.05 9.93 10.83
C TYR A 457 -3.45 11.33 10.33
N ASP A 458 -2.52 12.28 10.36
CA ASP A 458 -2.76 13.66 9.95
C ASP A 458 -3.17 13.75 8.47
N GLN A 459 -2.56 12.93 7.61
CA GLN A 459 -2.85 12.86 6.17
C GLN A 459 -4.22 12.24 5.90
N ALA A 460 -4.54 11.11 6.55
CA ALA A 460 -5.86 10.48 6.44
C ALA A 460 -6.98 11.41 6.93
N HIS A 461 -6.75 12.09 8.06
CA HIS A 461 -7.69 13.06 8.61
C HIS A 461 -7.90 14.25 7.65
N ALA A 462 -6.84 14.76 7.04
CA ALA A 462 -6.92 15.84 6.05
C ALA A 462 -7.72 15.43 4.82
N ALA A 463 -7.55 14.19 4.33
CA ALA A 463 -8.33 13.66 3.21
C ALA A 463 -9.82 13.62 3.52
N VAL A 464 -10.19 13.10 4.70
CA VAL A 464 -11.59 13.02 5.15
C VAL A 464 -12.20 14.41 5.36
N ALA A 465 -11.45 15.34 5.97
CA ALA A 465 -11.88 16.72 6.17
C ALA A 465 -12.15 17.44 4.85
N ALA A 466 -11.38 17.14 3.80
CA ALA A 466 -11.55 17.70 2.45
C ALA A 466 -12.66 17.03 1.63
N ALA A 467 -13.27 15.93 2.12
CA ALA A 467 -14.34 15.19 1.45
C ALA A 467 -15.57 14.99 2.36
N PRO A 468 -16.39 16.03 2.58
CA PRO A 468 -17.57 15.92 3.41
C PRO A 468 -18.49 14.78 2.98
N GLY A 469 -18.84 13.93 3.94
CA GLY A 469 -19.63 12.73 3.68
C GLY A 469 -18.84 11.42 3.75
N VAL A 470 -17.52 11.43 3.77
CA VAL A 470 -16.69 10.29 4.12
C VAL A 470 -16.71 10.09 5.65
N SER A 471 -16.73 8.84 6.12
CA SER A 471 -16.61 8.51 7.56
C SER A 471 -15.21 8.03 7.89
N LEU A 472 -14.72 8.38 9.09
CA LEU A 472 -13.42 7.96 9.61
C LEU A 472 -13.61 7.16 10.91
N VAL A 473 -13.05 5.96 10.95
CA VAL A 473 -12.81 5.18 12.17
C VAL A 473 -11.34 5.38 12.57
N SER A 474 -11.11 6.21 13.58
CA SER A 474 -9.77 6.39 14.15
C SER A 474 -9.49 5.26 15.15
N VAL A 475 -8.28 4.70 15.12
CA VAL A 475 -7.86 3.67 16.09
C VAL A 475 -6.80 4.28 16.99
N ASP A 476 -7.26 4.64 18.19
CA ASP A 476 -6.48 5.28 19.26
C ASP A 476 -5.36 4.36 19.76
N ASP A 477 -4.19 4.88 20.05
CA ASP A 477 -3.02 4.14 20.53
C ASP A 477 -2.52 3.02 19.58
N SER A 478 -2.96 2.96 18.31
CA SER A 478 -2.55 1.91 17.39
C SER A 478 -1.33 2.29 16.55
N PRO A 479 -0.19 1.56 16.70
CA PRO A 479 1.01 1.78 15.89
C PRO A 479 1.09 0.91 14.64
N TYR A 480 0.07 0.11 14.36
CA TYR A 480 0.12 -0.87 13.28
C TYR A 480 -0.36 -0.29 11.95
N HIS A 481 0.29 -0.72 10.88
CA HIS A 481 -0.14 -0.47 9.51
C HIS A 481 -1.11 -1.57 9.07
N GLY A 482 -2.33 -1.18 8.65
CA GLY A 482 -3.45 -2.09 8.43
C GLY A 482 -4.17 -2.45 9.73
N GLN A 483 -5.44 -2.10 9.83
CA GLN A 483 -6.25 -2.26 11.03
C GLN A 483 -7.31 -3.35 10.89
N TYR A 484 -8.21 -3.23 9.90
CA TYR A 484 -9.32 -4.15 9.66
C TYR A 484 -8.80 -5.55 9.33
N ALA A 485 -9.36 -6.56 9.97
CA ALA A 485 -8.96 -7.96 9.90
C ALA A 485 -7.53 -8.26 10.42
N LEU A 486 -6.63 -7.27 10.51
CA LEU A 486 -5.20 -7.47 10.73
C LEU A 486 -4.76 -7.27 12.18
N THR A 487 -5.51 -6.52 12.99
CA THR A 487 -5.18 -6.27 14.40
C THR A 487 -6.04 -7.06 15.38
N ALA A 488 -7.04 -7.81 14.89
CA ALA A 488 -8.06 -8.48 15.73
C ALA A 488 -8.77 -7.49 16.66
N ASN A 489 -9.08 -6.31 16.16
CA ASN A 489 -9.77 -5.28 16.91
C ASN A 489 -11.29 -5.42 16.70
N PRO A 490 -12.06 -5.92 17.69
CA PRO A 490 -13.49 -6.17 17.49
C PRO A 490 -14.31 -4.90 17.24
N CYS A 491 -13.83 -3.74 17.68
CA CYS A 491 -14.47 -2.46 17.39
C CYS A 491 -14.33 -2.10 15.90
N VAL A 492 -13.11 -2.20 15.37
CA VAL A 492 -12.82 -1.92 13.96
C VAL A 492 -13.52 -2.93 13.06
N ASP A 493 -13.30 -4.24 13.34
CA ASP A 493 -13.85 -5.32 12.53
C ASP A 493 -15.39 -5.25 12.51
N GLY A 494 -16.01 -4.98 13.67
CA GLY A 494 -17.46 -4.82 13.79
C GLY A 494 -18.00 -3.64 12.96
N MET A 495 -17.33 -2.49 12.97
CA MET A 495 -17.78 -1.32 12.20
C MET A 495 -17.65 -1.53 10.69
N VAL A 496 -16.53 -2.10 10.22
CA VAL A 496 -16.32 -2.40 8.80
C VAL A 496 -17.30 -3.48 8.33
N ASN A 497 -17.52 -4.52 9.15
CA ASN A 497 -18.47 -5.59 8.82
C ASN A 497 -19.90 -5.06 8.71
N VAL A 498 -20.34 -4.16 9.59
CA VAL A 498 -21.64 -3.49 9.48
C VAL A 498 -21.73 -2.67 8.19
N PHE A 499 -20.67 -1.93 7.85
CA PHE A 499 -20.62 -1.16 6.60
C PHE A 499 -20.72 -2.06 5.37
N LEU A 500 -19.99 -3.17 5.34
CA LEU A 500 -19.98 -4.08 4.19
C LEU A 500 -21.29 -4.89 4.08
N LEU A 501 -21.80 -5.43 5.18
CA LEU A 501 -22.91 -6.39 5.17
C LEU A 501 -24.30 -5.74 5.24
N GLN A 502 -24.39 -4.54 5.82
CA GLN A 502 -25.65 -3.85 6.02
C GLN A 502 -25.71 -2.58 5.18
N ASN A 503 -26.91 -2.06 4.95
CA ASN A 503 -27.10 -0.75 4.33
C ASN A 503 -26.96 0.39 5.38
N SER A 504 -26.08 0.19 6.36
CA SER A 504 -25.81 1.12 7.44
C SER A 504 -24.35 1.57 7.35
N ARG A 505 -24.15 2.86 7.40
CA ARG A 505 -22.82 3.46 7.43
C ARG A 505 -22.53 3.94 8.84
N PRO A 506 -21.46 3.47 9.49
CA PRO A 506 -21.04 4.05 10.75
C PRO A 506 -20.65 5.53 10.54
N GLY A 507 -21.03 6.39 11.48
CA GLY A 507 -20.50 7.75 11.56
C GLY A 507 -19.01 7.71 11.91
N SER A 508 -18.33 8.87 11.78
CA SER A 508 -16.96 8.98 12.27
C SER A 508 -16.90 8.68 13.76
N SER A 509 -15.94 7.86 14.19
CA SER A 509 -15.86 7.30 15.54
C SER A 509 -14.44 6.94 15.90
N VAL A 510 -14.20 6.67 17.18
CA VAL A 510 -12.91 6.24 17.71
C VAL A 510 -13.03 4.85 18.30
N CYS A 511 -12.19 3.93 17.83
CA CYS A 511 -11.97 2.63 18.43
C CYS A 511 -10.69 2.68 19.28
N PRO A 512 -10.64 2.00 20.43
CA PRO A 512 -9.39 1.82 21.15
C PRO A 512 -8.44 0.91 20.35
N GLY A 513 -7.13 1.09 20.49
CA GLY A 513 -6.12 0.16 19.99
C GLY A 513 -6.17 -1.20 20.68
N VAL A 514 -5.24 -2.06 20.30
CA VAL A 514 -5.06 -3.38 20.93
C VAL A 514 -3.77 -3.40 21.74
N PRO A 515 -3.63 -4.26 22.79
CA PRO A 515 -2.38 -4.39 23.53
C PRO A 515 -1.20 -4.70 22.60
N LEU A 516 -0.04 -4.10 22.89
CA LEU A 516 1.19 -4.35 22.15
C LEU A 516 1.77 -5.73 22.47
N ILE A 517 2.83 -6.12 21.78
CA ILE A 517 3.51 -7.42 21.96
C ILE A 517 3.91 -7.58 23.44
N GLY A 518 3.49 -8.69 24.06
CA GLY A 518 3.79 -9.00 25.46
C GLY A 518 3.00 -8.19 26.49
N GLU A 519 2.08 -7.30 26.08
CA GLU A 519 1.24 -6.54 26.99
C GLU A 519 -0.18 -7.11 27.08
N SER A 520 -0.81 -6.98 28.24
CA SER A 520 -2.18 -7.41 28.50
C SER A 520 -3.20 -6.28 28.46
N GLN A 521 -2.75 -5.04 28.32
CA GLN A 521 -3.58 -3.84 28.28
C GLN A 521 -2.99 -2.81 27.30
N VAL A 522 -3.82 -1.89 26.84
CA VAL A 522 -3.36 -0.73 26.08
C VAL A 522 -2.85 0.33 27.06
N PHE A 523 -1.65 0.84 26.81
CA PHE A 523 -1.09 1.97 27.54
C PHE A 523 -1.33 3.23 26.72
N PRO A 524 -2.14 4.18 27.23
CA PRO A 524 -2.46 5.40 26.50
C PRO A 524 -1.22 6.23 26.16
N VAL A 525 -1.13 6.68 24.93
CA VAL A 525 -0.08 7.56 24.42
C VAL A 525 -0.70 8.88 24.00
N PRO A 526 -0.16 10.04 24.42
CA PRO A 526 -0.63 11.32 23.92
C PRO A 526 -0.39 11.44 22.41
N GLY A 527 -1.47 11.63 21.64
CA GLY A 527 -1.40 11.66 20.18
C GLY A 527 -2.43 12.57 19.53
N PRO A 528 -2.55 12.54 18.22
CA PRO A 528 -3.49 13.37 17.48
C PRO A 528 -4.96 12.95 17.63
N VAL A 529 -5.25 11.70 17.99
CA VAL A 529 -6.63 11.25 18.25
C VAL A 529 -7.08 11.77 19.61
N LYS A 530 -8.09 12.63 19.59
CA LYS A 530 -8.64 13.21 20.82
C LYS A 530 -9.70 12.27 21.40
N THR A 531 -9.26 11.37 22.27
CA THR A 531 -10.19 10.59 23.11
C THR A 531 -10.45 11.28 24.43
N PRO A 532 -11.64 11.06 25.04
CA PRO A 532 -11.83 11.43 26.46
C PRO A 532 -10.77 10.70 27.30
N PRO A 533 -10.16 11.34 28.32
CA PRO A 533 -9.20 10.69 29.20
C PRO A 533 -9.89 9.51 29.89
N SER A 534 -9.61 8.31 29.44
CA SER A 534 -10.04 7.07 30.07
C SER A 534 -8.77 6.29 30.40
N GLY A 535 -8.64 5.87 31.67
CA GLY A 535 -7.52 5.03 32.10
C GLY A 535 -7.35 3.78 31.24
N ALA A 536 -6.24 3.06 31.44
CA ALA A 536 -5.92 1.84 30.72
C ALA A 536 -7.16 0.97 30.48
N ARG A 537 -7.44 0.64 29.22
CA ARG A 537 -8.62 -0.15 28.84
C ARG A 537 -8.24 -1.62 28.88
N SER A 538 -8.95 -2.41 29.69
CA SER A 538 -8.83 -3.87 29.62
C SER A 538 -9.68 -4.39 28.47
N PHE A 539 -9.08 -5.18 27.58
CA PHE A 539 -9.81 -5.97 26.60
C PHE A 539 -10.13 -7.35 27.17
N ALA A 540 -11.26 -7.91 26.78
CA ALA A 540 -11.48 -9.33 26.97
C ALA A 540 -10.33 -10.10 26.29
N PRO A 541 -9.92 -11.28 26.82
CA PRO A 541 -8.87 -12.08 26.20
C PRO A 541 -9.21 -12.27 24.72
N GLN A 542 -8.36 -11.77 23.84
CA GLN A 542 -8.51 -12.00 22.41
C GLN A 542 -8.33 -13.49 22.11
N ALA A 543 -9.04 -14.00 21.11
CA ALA A 543 -8.70 -15.28 20.52
C ALA A 543 -7.19 -15.32 20.23
N ALA A 544 -6.56 -16.47 20.46
CA ALA A 544 -5.13 -16.66 20.29
C ALA A 544 -4.61 -15.97 19.01
N PRO A 545 -3.41 -15.36 19.04
CA PRO A 545 -2.84 -14.69 17.87
C PRO A 545 -2.91 -15.62 16.66
N SER A 546 -3.63 -15.22 15.61
CA SER A 546 -3.72 -16.03 14.40
C SER A 546 -2.43 -15.83 13.62
N ALA A 547 -1.65 -16.90 13.43
CA ALA A 547 -0.46 -16.88 12.58
C ALA A 547 -0.78 -16.40 11.14
N LEU A 548 -2.02 -16.63 10.69
CA LEU A 548 -2.51 -16.10 9.42
C LEU A 548 -2.58 -14.58 9.44
N ARG A 549 -3.13 -14.00 10.52
CA ARG A 549 -3.26 -12.54 10.69
C ARG A 549 -1.90 -11.86 10.74
N ASP A 550 -0.98 -12.38 11.54
CA ASP A 550 0.36 -11.81 11.68
C ASP A 550 1.12 -11.86 10.35
N ARG A 551 0.98 -12.94 9.56
CA ARG A 551 1.56 -13.03 8.20
C ARG A 551 0.91 -12.05 7.23
N ALA A 552 -0.42 -11.91 7.24
CA ALA A 552 -1.13 -10.97 6.37
C ALA A 552 -0.74 -9.52 6.68
N GLN A 553 -0.64 -9.16 7.96
CA GLN A 553 -0.18 -7.84 8.40
C GLN A 553 1.28 -7.59 8.00
N ASP A 554 2.16 -8.56 8.17
CA ASP A 554 3.57 -8.46 7.78
C ASP A 554 3.72 -8.30 6.26
N PHE A 555 2.92 -9.04 5.48
CA PHE A 555 2.88 -8.90 4.02
C PHE A 555 2.49 -7.48 3.61
N ILE A 556 1.38 -6.97 4.13
CA ILE A 556 0.91 -5.62 3.82
C ILE A 556 1.95 -4.58 4.25
N SER A 557 2.49 -4.68 5.46
CA SER A 557 3.50 -3.74 5.96
C SER A 557 4.78 -3.75 5.12
N LYS A 558 5.27 -4.93 4.70
CA LYS A 558 6.48 -5.05 3.86
C LYS A 558 6.27 -4.54 2.44
N THR A 559 5.13 -4.85 1.84
CA THR A 559 4.76 -4.38 0.51
C THR A 559 4.79 -2.86 0.43
N ASN A 560 4.47 -2.19 1.53
CA ASN A 560 4.42 -0.73 1.62
C ASN A 560 5.71 -0.10 2.17
N SER A 561 6.68 -0.89 2.64
CA SER A 561 7.94 -0.32 3.11
C SER A 561 8.83 0.08 1.92
N LEU A 562 9.36 1.31 1.95
CA LEU A 562 10.25 1.86 0.90
C LEU A 562 11.70 1.32 0.98
N ARG A 563 11.91 0.12 1.49
CA ARG A 563 13.25 -0.47 1.68
C ARG A 563 13.85 -1.01 0.41
#